data_dfc728aefbc85f019741602ab700c3fb
#
_entry.id   dfc728aefbc85f019741602ab700c3fb
#
_cell.length_a   1.000
_cell.length_b   1.000
_cell.length_c   1.000
_cell.angle_alpha   90.00
_cell.angle_beta   90.00
_cell.angle_gamma   90.00
#
_symmetry.space_group_name_H-M   'P 1'
#
loop_
_entity.id
_entity.type
_entity.pdbx_description
1 polymer ?
#
loop_
_entity_poly.entity_id
_entity_poly.type
_entity_poly.pdbx_seq_one_letter_code
_entity_poly.pdbx_strand_id
1 'polypeptide(L)'
;GKDKAEAFFLDGMTHAMNNVAEQAHPAFPVTIYYAFKQAETKDHVGTSSTGWETFLEAVLRAGFALTGTWPMRTERDARSIGIGTNALASSIILVCRKRAVNAPTVSRREFIRELNANLPEALLDMTRGGVNSPVAPVDLSQAIIGPGMAIFSQYAAVLEADGQPMSVRTALQLINRFFAEDDFDHDTQFCLHWF
;
A
#
# COMPACT_ATOMS: atom_id res chain seq x y z
N GLY A 1 15.13 19.97 -9.70
CA GLY A 1 15.47 19.15 -8.56
C GLY A 1 14.44 18.03 -8.34
N LYS A 2 14.67 17.18 -7.35
CA LYS A 2 13.84 16.01 -7.03
C LYS A 2 12.36 16.40 -6.83
N ASP A 3 12.12 17.45 -6.04
CA ASP A 3 10.76 17.93 -5.73
C ASP A 3 9.96 18.33 -6.98
N LYS A 4 10.62 18.93 -7.97
CA LYS A 4 9.96 19.26 -9.24
C LYS A 4 9.59 18.02 -10.04
N ALA A 5 10.43 16.99 -10.01
CA ALA A 5 10.15 15.73 -10.68
C ALA A 5 8.98 14.98 -10.01
N GLU A 6 8.94 14.98 -8.68
CA GLU A 6 7.83 14.39 -7.92
C GLU A 6 6.51 15.13 -8.18
N ALA A 7 6.52 16.45 -8.14
CA ALA A 7 5.35 17.26 -8.43
C ALA A 7 4.84 17.04 -9.87
N PHE A 8 5.75 17.00 -10.85
CA PHE A 8 5.40 16.72 -12.23
C PHE A 8 4.81 15.31 -12.41
N PHE A 9 5.40 14.31 -11.76
CA PHE A 9 4.90 12.94 -11.81
C PHE A 9 3.52 12.84 -11.15
N LEU A 10 3.33 13.46 -9.98
CA LEU A 10 2.05 13.47 -9.26
C LEU A 10 0.95 14.13 -10.11
N ASP A 11 1.24 15.27 -10.70
CA ASP A 11 0.28 15.99 -11.54
C ASP A 11 -0.13 15.17 -12.77
N GLY A 12 0.85 14.68 -13.54
CA GLY A 12 0.59 13.87 -14.72
C GLY A 12 -0.15 12.58 -14.40
N MET A 13 0.22 11.90 -13.31
CA MET A 13 -0.44 10.68 -12.88
C MET A 13 -1.86 10.97 -12.37
N THR A 14 -2.07 12.08 -11.67
CA THR A 14 -3.41 12.49 -11.23
C THR A 14 -4.33 12.77 -12.42
N HIS A 15 -3.83 13.44 -13.46
CA HIS A 15 -4.60 13.63 -14.69
C HIS A 15 -4.96 12.31 -15.37
N ALA A 16 -4.01 11.39 -15.46
CA ALA A 16 -4.28 10.07 -16.04
C ALA A 16 -5.35 9.30 -15.23
N MET A 17 -5.24 9.31 -13.90
CA MET A 17 -6.21 8.63 -13.03
C MET A 17 -7.58 9.31 -13.06
N ASN A 18 -7.66 10.64 -13.19
CA ASN A 18 -8.92 11.35 -13.39
C ASN A 18 -9.63 10.90 -14.68
N ASN A 19 -8.89 10.80 -15.79
CA ASN A 19 -9.46 10.30 -17.03
C ASN A 19 -10.01 8.87 -16.90
N VAL A 20 -9.28 8.00 -16.18
CA VAL A 20 -9.76 6.65 -15.88
C VAL A 20 -11.02 6.72 -15.00
N ALA A 21 -11.03 7.57 -13.97
CA ALA A 21 -12.18 7.71 -13.07
C ALA A 21 -13.42 8.23 -13.79
N GLU A 22 -13.28 9.16 -14.72
CA GLU A 22 -14.41 9.69 -15.51
C GLU A 22 -15.05 8.60 -16.38
N GLN A 23 -14.23 7.76 -17.00
CA GLN A 23 -14.69 6.74 -17.94
C GLN A 23 -15.05 5.41 -17.26
N ALA A 24 -14.57 5.18 -16.02
CA ALA A 24 -14.85 3.95 -15.29
C ALA A 24 -16.33 3.80 -14.98
N HIS A 25 -16.87 2.63 -15.25
CA HIS A 25 -18.25 2.31 -14.92
C HIS A 25 -18.39 2.09 -13.41
N PRO A 26 -19.38 2.70 -12.72
CA PRO A 26 -19.47 2.66 -11.25
C PRO A 26 -19.71 1.26 -10.67
N ALA A 27 -20.33 0.35 -11.43
CA ALA A 27 -20.59 -1.01 -10.97
C ALA A 27 -19.37 -1.94 -11.02
N PHE A 28 -18.33 -1.59 -11.79
CA PHE A 28 -17.16 -2.46 -11.98
C PHE A 28 -15.92 -1.87 -11.30
N PRO A 29 -15.03 -2.72 -10.76
CA PRO A 29 -13.75 -2.26 -10.24
C PRO A 29 -12.82 -1.89 -11.40
N VAL A 30 -11.91 -0.96 -11.12
CA VAL A 30 -10.73 -0.68 -11.92
C VAL A 30 -9.56 -1.44 -11.33
N THR A 31 -8.85 -2.22 -12.13
CA THR A 31 -7.64 -2.92 -11.70
C THR A 31 -6.42 -2.25 -12.29
N ILE A 32 -5.43 -1.96 -11.43
CA ILE A 32 -4.18 -1.31 -11.82
C ILE A 32 -3.04 -2.26 -11.48
N TYR A 33 -2.24 -2.62 -12.48
CA TYR A 33 -1.04 -3.43 -12.32
C TYR A 33 0.15 -2.51 -12.12
N TYR A 34 0.77 -2.58 -10.97
CA TYR A 34 1.91 -1.74 -10.63
C TYR A 34 3.14 -2.59 -10.31
N ALA A 35 4.20 -2.44 -11.12
CA ALA A 35 5.49 -3.05 -10.85
C ALA A 35 6.29 -2.12 -9.94
N PHE A 36 6.46 -2.54 -8.69
CA PHE A 36 7.15 -1.77 -7.68
C PHE A 36 8.63 -2.16 -7.62
N LYS A 37 9.51 -1.16 -7.63
CA LYS A 37 10.90 -1.34 -7.31
C LYS A 37 11.18 -0.72 -5.95
N GLN A 38 11.47 -1.56 -4.97
CA GLN A 38 11.93 -1.05 -3.68
C GLN A 38 13.29 -0.37 -3.91
N ALA A 39 13.35 0.94 -3.70
CA ALA A 39 14.63 1.62 -3.64
C ALA A 39 15.33 1.12 -2.38
N GLU A 40 16.56 0.65 -2.53
CA GLU A 40 17.44 0.35 -1.40
C GLU A 40 17.70 1.65 -0.63
N THR A 41 16.84 1.97 0.31
CA THR A 41 17.10 3.03 1.27
C THR A 41 17.90 2.40 2.40
N LYS A 42 19.13 2.87 2.57
CA LYS A 42 20.03 2.47 3.67
C LYS A 42 19.53 2.92 5.05
N ASP A 43 18.38 3.55 5.11
CA ASP A 43 17.77 4.01 6.35
C ASP A 43 16.79 2.95 6.84
N HIS A 44 17.07 2.40 8.00
CA HIS A 44 16.40 1.31 8.72
C HIS A 44 14.94 1.58 9.14
N VAL A 45 14.27 2.54 8.58
CA VAL A 45 12.84 2.77 8.79
C VAL A 45 12.16 2.52 7.45
N GLY A 46 11.42 1.41 7.36
CA GLY A 46 10.72 0.92 6.16
C GLY A 46 9.84 1.96 5.47
N THR A 47 10.49 2.92 4.82
CA THR A 47 9.82 3.93 4.01
C THR A 47 9.58 3.35 2.63
N SER A 48 8.33 3.27 2.25
CA SER A 48 7.91 3.02 0.87
C SER A 48 8.64 3.97 -0.08
N SER A 49 8.92 3.54 -1.31
CA SER A 49 9.57 4.43 -2.28
C SER A 49 8.68 5.65 -2.54
N THR A 50 9.29 6.82 -2.67
CA THR A 50 8.60 8.07 -3.01
C THR A 50 7.68 7.91 -4.23
N GLY A 51 8.08 7.09 -5.21
CA GLY A 51 7.27 6.81 -6.39
C GLY A 51 5.97 6.07 -6.09
N TRP A 52 6.00 5.13 -5.13
CA TRP A 52 4.82 4.40 -4.70
C TRP A 52 3.83 5.31 -3.94
N GLU A 53 4.33 6.11 -3.01
CA GLU A 53 3.52 7.08 -2.27
C GLU A 53 2.83 8.06 -3.22
N THR A 54 3.60 8.62 -4.16
CA THR A 54 3.10 9.57 -5.15
C THR A 54 2.06 8.95 -6.07
N PHE A 55 2.26 7.68 -6.45
CA PHE A 55 1.31 6.95 -7.27
C PHE A 55 -0.02 6.71 -6.52
N LEU A 56 0.03 6.23 -5.27
CA LEU A 56 -1.16 6.05 -4.44
C LEU A 56 -1.89 7.38 -4.21
N GLU A 57 -1.14 8.44 -3.94
CA GLU A 57 -1.71 9.78 -3.80
C GLU A 57 -2.51 10.20 -5.05
N ALA A 58 -1.97 9.96 -6.25
CA ALA A 58 -2.65 10.26 -7.51
C ALA A 58 -3.95 9.46 -7.67
N VAL A 59 -3.94 8.16 -7.32
CA VAL A 59 -5.13 7.30 -7.36
C VAL A 59 -6.23 7.82 -6.41
N LEU A 60 -5.85 8.21 -5.19
CA LEU A 60 -6.79 8.71 -4.19
C LEU A 60 -7.34 10.09 -4.55
N ARG A 61 -6.50 10.98 -5.10
CA ARG A 61 -6.93 12.32 -5.59
C ARG A 61 -7.94 12.22 -6.73
N ALA A 62 -7.81 11.22 -7.58
CA ALA A 62 -8.78 10.94 -8.64
C ALA A 62 -10.12 10.39 -8.13
N GLY A 63 -10.31 10.28 -6.82
CA GLY A 63 -11.55 9.85 -6.20
C GLY A 63 -11.75 8.35 -6.15
N PHE A 64 -10.69 7.56 -6.28
CA PHE A 64 -10.74 6.14 -6.05
C PHE A 64 -10.56 5.80 -4.56
N ALA A 65 -11.19 4.70 -4.15
CA ALA A 65 -10.89 3.97 -2.93
C ALA A 65 -10.28 2.62 -3.32
N LEU A 66 -9.26 2.18 -2.60
CA LEU A 66 -8.74 0.83 -2.73
C LEU A 66 -9.69 -0.13 -2.01
N THR A 67 -10.06 -1.22 -2.67
CA THR A 67 -10.91 -2.26 -2.10
C THR A 67 -10.22 -3.61 -1.97
N GLY A 68 -9.01 -3.71 -2.49
CA GLY A 68 -8.16 -4.89 -2.36
C GLY A 68 -6.82 -4.69 -3.05
N THR A 69 -5.86 -5.50 -2.65
CA THR A 69 -4.57 -5.63 -3.33
C THR A 69 -4.21 -7.10 -3.43
N TRP A 70 -3.62 -7.48 -4.55
CA TRP A 70 -3.12 -8.84 -4.74
C TRP A 70 -1.67 -8.78 -5.20
N PRO A 71 -0.73 -9.35 -4.44
CA PRO A 71 0.61 -9.59 -4.95
C PRO A 71 0.53 -10.68 -6.03
N MET A 72 1.07 -10.40 -7.21
CA MET A 72 1.18 -11.35 -8.29
C MET A 72 2.63 -11.60 -8.60
N ARG A 73 3.08 -12.83 -8.49
CA ARG A 73 4.45 -13.21 -8.80
C ARG A 73 4.69 -13.05 -10.31
N THR A 74 5.45 -12.04 -10.68
CA THR A 74 5.75 -11.69 -12.08
C THR A 74 7.20 -11.95 -12.45
N GLU A 75 8.05 -12.18 -11.47
CA GLU A 75 9.48 -12.32 -11.65
C GLU A 75 9.92 -13.80 -11.58
N ARG A 76 10.88 -14.16 -12.42
CA ARG A 76 11.47 -15.52 -12.40
C ARG A 76 12.51 -15.63 -11.28
N ASP A 77 12.57 -16.80 -10.63
CA ASP A 77 13.53 -17.09 -9.56
C ASP A 77 15.01 -17.01 -10.01
N ALA A 78 15.27 -17.14 -11.33
CA ALA A 78 16.60 -17.10 -11.95
C ALA A 78 17.00 -15.71 -12.47
N ARG A 79 16.52 -14.63 -11.86
CA ARG A 79 16.87 -13.28 -12.28
C ARG A 79 18.32 -12.95 -11.90
N SER A 80 19.19 -12.69 -12.87
CA SER A 80 20.60 -12.35 -12.63
C SER A 80 20.83 -11.10 -11.77
N ILE A 81 19.84 -10.19 -11.70
CA ILE A 81 19.87 -8.96 -10.90
C ILE A 81 19.32 -9.20 -9.47
N GLY A 82 18.67 -10.34 -9.21
CA GLY A 82 18.06 -10.66 -7.92
C GLY A 82 18.91 -11.54 -7.00
N ILE A 83 20.04 -12.04 -7.48
CA ILE A 83 20.91 -12.91 -6.69
C ILE A 83 21.61 -12.07 -5.62
N GLY A 84 21.21 -12.29 -4.35
CA GLY A 84 21.79 -11.57 -3.19
C GLY A 84 21.18 -10.20 -2.91
N THR A 85 20.05 -9.86 -3.52
CA THR A 85 19.30 -8.63 -3.21
C THR A 85 17.86 -8.95 -2.79
N ASN A 86 17.29 -8.16 -1.87
CA ASN A 86 15.86 -8.22 -1.48
C ASN A 86 14.96 -7.61 -2.57
N ALA A 87 15.07 -8.10 -3.81
CA ALA A 87 14.21 -7.63 -4.88
C ALA A 87 12.82 -8.27 -4.73
N LEU A 88 11.78 -7.46 -4.73
CA LEU A 88 10.40 -7.97 -4.74
C LEU A 88 10.19 -8.89 -5.94
N ALA A 89 9.60 -10.05 -5.68
CA ALA A 89 9.29 -11.04 -6.70
C ALA A 89 7.93 -10.79 -7.37
N SER A 90 7.15 -9.84 -6.86
CA SER A 90 5.76 -9.64 -7.24
C SER A 90 5.48 -8.22 -7.72
N SER A 91 4.57 -8.11 -8.68
CA SER A 91 3.84 -6.88 -8.96
C SER A 91 2.62 -6.82 -8.07
N ILE A 92 2.13 -5.61 -7.78
CA ILE A 92 0.92 -5.40 -7.00
C ILE A 92 -0.23 -5.09 -7.95
N ILE A 93 -1.33 -5.82 -7.80
CA ILE A 93 -2.59 -5.48 -8.43
C ILE A 93 -3.41 -4.69 -7.42
N LEU A 94 -3.73 -3.45 -7.75
CA LEU A 94 -4.66 -2.62 -6.99
C LEU A 94 -6.06 -2.80 -7.56
N VAL A 95 -7.02 -3.09 -6.68
CA VAL A 95 -8.44 -3.11 -7.02
C VAL A 95 -9.07 -1.85 -6.47
N CYS A 96 -9.56 -1.00 -7.35
CA CYS A 96 -10.07 0.32 -7.02
C CYS A 96 -11.55 0.44 -7.38
N ARG A 97 -12.30 1.17 -6.58
CA ARG A 97 -13.68 1.59 -6.88
C ARG A 97 -13.80 3.10 -6.68
N LYS A 98 -14.75 3.71 -7.36
CA LYS A 98 -15.06 5.12 -7.07
C LYS A 98 -15.47 5.25 -5.60
N ARG A 99 -14.80 6.16 -4.88
CA ARG A 99 -15.15 6.47 -3.49
C ARG A 99 -16.53 7.13 -3.46
N ALA A 100 -17.30 6.82 -2.42
CA ALA A 100 -18.60 7.44 -2.22
C ALA A 100 -18.45 8.96 -2.13
N VAL A 101 -19.35 9.70 -2.82
CA VAL A 101 -19.32 11.18 -2.82
C VAL A 101 -19.53 11.75 -1.42
N ASN A 102 -20.29 11.04 -0.58
CA ASN A 102 -20.57 11.38 0.80
C ASN A 102 -19.68 10.61 1.79
N ALA A 103 -18.49 10.19 1.37
CA ALA A 103 -17.54 9.50 2.25
C ALA A 103 -17.29 10.35 3.51
N PRO A 104 -17.33 9.77 4.72
CA PRO A 104 -17.12 10.50 5.95
C PRO A 104 -15.65 10.91 6.12
N THR A 105 -15.44 11.84 7.03
CA THR A 105 -14.12 12.20 7.54
C THR A 105 -13.97 11.63 8.94
N VAL A 106 -12.80 11.12 9.28
CA VAL A 106 -12.49 10.54 10.59
C VAL A 106 -11.22 11.12 11.17
N SER A 107 -11.06 10.99 12.48
CA SER A 107 -9.82 11.38 13.15
C SER A 107 -8.72 10.31 12.98
N ARG A 108 -7.46 10.73 13.12
CA ARG A 108 -6.32 9.81 13.22
C ARG A 108 -6.52 8.71 14.25
N ARG A 109 -7.14 9.03 15.40
CA ARG A 109 -7.41 8.08 16.47
C ARG A 109 -8.38 6.98 16.02
N GLU A 110 -9.43 7.35 15.31
CA GLU A 110 -10.41 6.40 14.77
C GLU A 110 -9.77 5.52 13.70
N PHE A 111 -8.99 6.11 12.81
CA PHE A 111 -8.26 5.38 11.80
C PHE A 111 -7.32 4.32 12.42
N ILE A 112 -6.51 4.68 13.43
CA ILE A 112 -5.63 3.73 14.14
C ILE A 112 -6.47 2.64 14.82
N ARG A 113 -7.61 2.98 15.42
CA ARG A 113 -8.50 1.98 16.02
C ARG A 113 -9.00 0.97 15.00
N GLU A 114 -9.35 1.42 13.81
CA GLU A 114 -9.77 0.52 12.72
C GLU A 114 -8.64 -0.33 12.16
N LEU A 115 -7.43 0.22 12.05
CA LEU A 115 -6.26 -0.58 11.70
C LEU A 115 -6.08 -1.72 12.70
N ASN A 116 -6.09 -1.41 14.00
CA ASN A 116 -5.92 -2.40 15.06
C ASN A 116 -7.03 -3.46 15.09
N ALA A 117 -8.22 -3.11 14.66
CA ALA A 117 -9.36 -4.04 14.63
C ALA A 117 -9.33 -4.98 13.41
N ASN A 118 -8.83 -4.53 12.27
CA ASN A 118 -8.99 -5.25 11.00
C ASN A 118 -7.69 -5.87 10.46
N LEU A 119 -6.53 -5.25 10.73
CA LEU A 119 -5.27 -5.76 10.17
C LEU A 119 -4.84 -7.13 10.71
N PRO A 120 -5.07 -7.51 12.00
CA PRO A 120 -4.70 -8.83 12.48
C PRO A 120 -5.37 -9.96 11.69
N GLU A 121 -6.67 -9.84 11.41
CA GLU A 121 -7.40 -10.83 10.62
C GLU A 121 -6.88 -10.91 9.18
N ALA A 122 -6.63 -9.76 8.55
CA ALA A 122 -6.07 -9.71 7.22
C ALA A 122 -4.69 -10.37 7.13
N LEU A 123 -3.83 -10.15 8.13
CA LEU A 123 -2.53 -10.81 8.23
C LEU A 123 -2.65 -12.31 8.39
N LEU A 124 -3.55 -12.78 9.27
CA LEU A 124 -3.80 -14.21 9.45
C LEU A 124 -4.24 -14.87 8.14
N ASP A 125 -5.12 -14.22 7.39
CA ASP A 125 -5.59 -14.75 6.11
C ASP A 125 -4.47 -14.81 5.05
N MET A 126 -3.56 -13.84 5.06
CA MET A 126 -2.41 -13.81 4.16
C MET A 126 -1.36 -14.87 4.50
N THR A 127 -1.23 -15.23 5.78
CA THR A 127 -0.22 -16.19 6.26
C THR A 127 -0.76 -17.59 6.42
N ARG A 128 -2.07 -17.80 6.32
CA ARG A 128 -2.70 -19.13 6.37
C ARG A 128 -2.15 -20.02 5.25
N GLY A 129 -1.60 -21.15 5.62
CA GLY A 129 -1.05 -22.14 4.70
C GLY A 129 0.47 -22.32 4.82
N GLY A 130 1.15 -21.56 5.63
CA GLY A 130 2.60 -21.69 5.84
C GLY A 130 3.35 -21.60 4.50
N VAL A 131 4.11 -22.64 4.15
CA VAL A 131 4.87 -22.72 2.88
C VAL A 131 3.98 -22.67 1.63
N ASN A 132 2.69 -22.90 1.76
CA ASN A 132 1.68 -22.80 0.70
C ASN A 132 0.89 -21.48 0.75
N SER A 133 1.33 -20.53 1.56
CA SER A 133 0.72 -19.20 1.62
C SER A 133 0.69 -18.57 0.22
N PRO A 134 -0.42 -17.90 -0.17
CA PRO A 134 -0.50 -17.18 -1.44
C PRO A 134 0.47 -15.99 -1.49
N VAL A 135 0.95 -15.52 -0.35
CA VAL A 135 1.88 -14.39 -0.23
C VAL A 135 3.23 -14.91 0.26
N ALA A 136 4.29 -14.64 -0.49
CA ALA A 136 5.64 -14.95 -0.03
C ALA A 136 6.01 -14.06 1.18
N PRO A 137 6.78 -14.55 2.17
CA PRO A 137 7.18 -13.76 3.33
C PRO A 137 7.80 -12.40 2.96
N VAL A 138 8.63 -12.35 1.92
CA VAL A 138 9.27 -11.12 1.41
C VAL A 138 8.24 -10.10 0.89
N ASP A 139 7.08 -10.55 0.41
CA ASP A 139 6.02 -9.70 -0.14
C ASP A 139 4.98 -9.32 0.92
N LEU A 140 5.07 -9.85 2.14
CA LEU A 140 4.05 -9.68 3.18
C LEU A 140 3.91 -8.22 3.62
N SER A 141 5.02 -7.50 3.75
CA SER A 141 5.03 -6.07 4.08
C SER A 141 4.34 -5.22 3.00
N GLN A 142 4.39 -5.67 1.75
CA GLN A 142 3.68 -5.03 0.64
C GLN A 142 2.20 -5.45 0.61
N ALA A 143 1.90 -6.69 0.95
CA ALA A 143 0.55 -7.20 0.96
C ALA A 143 -0.33 -6.52 2.02
N ILE A 144 0.23 -6.22 3.21
CA ILE A 144 -0.51 -5.54 4.29
C ILE A 144 -0.89 -4.09 3.96
N ILE A 145 -0.16 -3.45 3.04
CA ILE A 145 -0.50 -2.10 2.56
C ILE A 145 -1.92 -2.10 1.99
N GLY A 146 -2.33 -3.17 1.33
CA GLY A 146 -3.66 -3.25 0.74
C GLY A 146 -4.81 -3.08 1.72
N PRO A 147 -4.94 -3.95 2.71
CA PRO A 147 -5.96 -3.82 3.75
C PRO A 147 -5.88 -2.49 4.50
N GLY A 148 -4.68 -2.03 4.85
CA GLY A 148 -4.49 -0.76 5.52
C GLY A 148 -4.93 0.44 4.66
N MET A 149 -4.56 0.44 3.40
CA MET A 149 -4.98 1.49 2.46
C MET A 149 -6.46 1.39 2.09
N ALA A 150 -7.07 0.20 2.13
CA ALA A 150 -8.51 0.06 1.97
C ALA A 150 -9.26 0.80 3.08
N ILE A 151 -8.79 0.67 4.33
CA ILE A 151 -9.34 1.42 5.47
C ILE A 151 -9.12 2.93 5.28
N PHE A 152 -7.91 3.35 4.91
CA PHE A 152 -7.60 4.77 4.71
C PHE A 152 -8.43 5.42 3.61
N SER A 153 -8.53 4.77 2.46
CA SER A 153 -9.10 5.34 1.25
C SER A 153 -10.63 5.35 1.19
N GLN A 154 -11.31 4.64 2.10
CA GLN A 154 -12.77 4.69 2.19
C GLN A 154 -13.28 6.05 2.68
N TYR A 155 -12.44 6.78 3.41
CA TYR A 155 -12.75 8.10 3.96
C TYR A 155 -12.44 9.22 2.95
N ALA A 156 -13.20 10.32 3.05
CA ALA A 156 -12.88 11.54 2.32
C ALA A 156 -11.56 12.14 2.81
N ALA A 157 -11.33 12.08 4.12
CA ALA A 157 -10.07 12.44 4.75
C ALA A 157 -9.93 11.76 6.12
N VAL A 158 -8.71 11.43 6.49
CA VAL A 158 -8.33 11.17 7.89
C VAL A 158 -7.66 12.43 8.41
N LEU A 159 -8.15 12.98 9.52
CA LEU A 159 -7.65 14.24 10.06
C LEU A 159 -6.61 14.02 11.15
N GLU A 160 -5.50 14.74 11.04
CA GLU A 160 -4.50 14.86 12.09
C GLU A 160 -5.02 15.73 13.26
N ALA A 161 -4.24 15.79 14.35
CA ALA A 161 -4.65 16.55 15.54
C ALA A 161 -4.82 18.07 15.30
N ASP A 162 -4.15 18.60 14.29
CA ASP A 162 -4.24 20.00 13.86
C ASP A 162 -5.40 20.25 12.87
N GLY A 163 -6.18 19.20 12.55
CA GLY A 163 -7.30 19.27 11.61
C GLY A 163 -6.89 19.19 10.13
N GLN A 164 -5.62 19.04 9.82
CA GLN A 164 -5.17 18.87 8.44
C GLN A 164 -5.37 17.41 7.98
N PRO A 165 -5.63 17.19 6.68
CA PRO A 165 -5.70 15.84 6.12
C PRO A 165 -4.36 15.11 6.26
N MET A 166 -4.42 13.86 6.73
CA MET A 166 -3.28 12.96 6.81
C MET A 166 -2.76 12.64 5.40
N SER A 167 -1.44 12.71 5.22
CA SER A 167 -0.81 12.34 3.96
C SER A 167 -0.81 10.82 3.75
N VAL A 168 -0.75 10.37 2.49
CA VAL A 168 -0.57 8.95 2.14
C VAL A 168 0.70 8.39 2.78
N ARG A 169 1.78 9.17 2.81
CA ARG A 169 3.03 8.80 3.48
C ARG A 169 2.80 8.46 4.95
N THR A 170 2.10 9.31 5.68
CA THR A 170 1.80 9.09 7.10
C THR A 170 0.92 7.85 7.30
N ALA A 171 -0.07 7.66 6.45
CA ALA A 171 -0.91 6.47 6.49
C ALA A 171 -0.10 5.18 6.27
N LEU A 172 0.77 5.15 5.26
CA LEU A 172 1.67 4.02 4.99
C LEU A 172 2.63 3.74 6.15
N GLN A 173 3.16 4.79 6.79
CA GLN A 173 4.01 4.63 7.97
C GLN A 173 3.26 4.01 9.15
N LEU A 174 2.00 4.39 9.37
CA LEU A 174 1.16 3.80 10.42
C LEU A 174 0.85 2.32 10.14
N ILE A 175 0.53 2.00 8.89
CA ILE A 175 0.26 0.62 8.46
C ILE A 175 1.52 -0.24 8.64
N ASN A 176 2.68 0.26 8.21
CA ASN A 176 3.95 -0.46 8.35
C ASN A 176 4.38 -0.61 9.82
N ARG A 177 4.10 0.40 10.67
CA ARG A 177 4.38 0.30 12.11
C ARG A 177 3.58 -0.79 12.74
N PHE A 178 2.29 -0.92 12.39
CA PHE A 178 1.45 -2.01 12.86
C PHE A 178 2.09 -3.38 12.59
N PHE A 179 2.65 -3.54 11.39
CA PHE A 179 3.36 -4.76 11.02
C PHE A 179 4.65 -5.00 11.82
N ALA A 180 5.34 -3.94 12.24
CA ALA A 180 6.58 -4.02 13.00
C ALA A 180 6.38 -4.19 14.52
N GLU A 181 5.23 -3.74 15.05
CA GLU A 181 4.90 -3.76 16.47
C GLU A 181 4.14 -5.02 16.91
N ASP A 182 3.55 -5.78 15.95
CA ASP A 182 2.83 -7.00 16.31
C ASP A 182 3.79 -8.15 16.65
N ASP A 183 3.46 -8.90 17.69
CA ASP A 183 4.16 -10.08 18.22
C ASP A 183 4.22 -11.23 17.19
N PHE A 184 4.96 -10.99 16.10
CA PHE A 184 5.40 -12.12 15.31
C PHE A 184 6.34 -12.97 16.17
N ASP A 185 6.15 -14.30 16.11
CA ASP A 185 7.10 -15.21 16.71
C ASP A 185 8.54 -14.88 16.23
N HIS A 186 9.50 -15.23 17.05
CA HIS A 186 10.91 -14.88 16.83
C HIS A 186 11.41 -15.29 15.44
N ASP A 187 10.87 -16.36 14.87
CA ASP A 187 11.25 -16.88 13.55
C ASP A 187 10.65 -16.04 12.44
N THR A 188 9.42 -15.56 12.58
CA THR A 188 8.77 -14.64 11.63
C THR A 188 9.42 -13.27 11.68
N GLN A 189 9.75 -12.73 12.86
CA GLN A 189 10.51 -11.48 13.00
C GLN A 189 11.91 -11.61 12.38
N PHE A 190 12.58 -12.75 12.56
CA PHE A 190 13.86 -13.03 11.94
C PHE A 190 13.77 -13.01 10.40
N CYS A 191 12.76 -13.67 9.84
CA CYS A 191 12.53 -13.66 8.39
C CYS A 191 12.26 -12.24 7.85
N LEU A 192 11.53 -11.40 8.58
CA LEU A 192 11.20 -10.03 8.19
C LEU A 192 12.40 -9.07 8.26
N HIS A 193 13.38 -9.34 9.13
CA HIS A 193 14.57 -8.50 9.29
C HIS A 193 15.76 -8.93 8.43
N TRP A 194 15.80 -10.18 7.97
CA TRP A 194 16.96 -10.76 7.28
C TRP A 194 16.71 -11.03 5.79
N PHE A 195 15.51 -10.92 5.32
CA PHE A 195 15.11 -11.08 3.92
C PHE A 195 14.44 -9.82 3.40
#